data_fca6e84d910bfb3770103dc15029a7cc
#
_entry.id   fca6e84d910bfb3770103dc15029a7cc
#
_cell.length_a   1.000
_cell.length_b   1.000
_cell.length_c   1.000
_cell.angle_alpha   90.00
_cell.angle_beta   90.00
_cell.angle_gamma   90.00
#
_symmetry.space_group_name_H-M   'P 1'
#
loop_
_entity.id
_entity.type
_entity.pdbx_description
1 polymer ?
#
loop_
_entity_poly.entity_id
_entity_poly.type
_entity_poly.pdbx_seq_one_letter_code
_entity_poly.pdbx_strand_id
1 'polypeptide(L)'
;MIEKYILEHIEKYPEMEIADVVKLIYQSEFGGGHMIKNPKASLERLTRECQEADVDALQEYPLCWEKIGNHMGRLFLKGIERHLKLDTVNRFFVNTAQKVTSSVPAFEEKLSELQRMCREGTLPFDCEQLDEWLRVYRERGYPLFGHSESFRRHYHPSYRVVSGDYLEYIELFSVIDRSFKAEEQLTIAIDGRCGSGKSWLARLLSGVYPCSVVHMDDFFLRPEQRTEERLKEIGGNVDRERFLEEVARPLMNGRKSFEYQRYDCVRQKLTDSVKVQRKKLLVVEGTYSCHPLFSHLYDLKIFLNIESGAQRERILKRNGDYMLRRFISEWIPKEEEYFQTFGIREACDIIFEETT
;
A
#
# COMPACT_ATOMS: atom_id res chain seq x y z
N MET A 1 0.08 14.37 14.29
CA MET A 1 0.60 14.43 15.67
C MET A 1 0.19 13.17 16.42
N ILE A 2 0.97 12.72 17.40
CA ILE A 2 0.74 11.45 18.12
C ILE A 2 -0.46 11.53 19.07
N GLU A 3 -0.79 12.73 19.59
CA GLU A 3 -1.91 13.02 20.51
C GLU A 3 -3.22 12.35 20.10
N LYS A 4 -3.65 12.56 18.85
CA LYS A 4 -4.88 11.97 18.31
C LYS A 4 -4.93 10.46 18.54
N TYR A 5 -3.85 9.75 18.22
CA TYR A 5 -3.79 8.31 18.36
C TYR A 5 -3.76 7.87 19.82
N ILE A 6 -3.12 8.63 20.71
CA ILE A 6 -3.13 8.36 22.15
C ILE A 6 -4.55 8.46 22.68
N LEU A 7 -5.27 9.54 22.37
CA LEU A 7 -6.65 9.74 22.84
C LEU A 7 -7.61 8.68 22.29
N GLU A 8 -7.56 8.41 20.99
CA GLU A 8 -8.38 7.36 20.35
C GLU A 8 -8.15 5.98 20.99
N HIS A 9 -6.91 5.66 21.37
CA HIS A 9 -6.60 4.37 22.00
C HIS A 9 -7.03 4.32 23.47
N ILE A 10 -6.86 5.39 24.23
CA ILE A 10 -7.35 5.45 25.63
C ILE A 10 -8.88 5.35 25.68
N GLU A 11 -9.59 6.01 24.77
CA GLU A 11 -11.04 5.88 24.66
C GLU A 11 -11.46 4.44 24.30
N LYS A 12 -10.77 3.85 23.35
CA LYS A 12 -11.05 2.47 22.88
C LYS A 12 -10.67 1.39 23.89
N TYR A 13 -9.62 1.64 24.67
CA TYR A 13 -9.02 0.70 25.62
C TYR A 13 -8.89 1.30 27.02
N PRO A 14 -9.99 1.49 27.76
CA PRO A 14 -9.99 2.17 29.07
C PRO A 14 -9.04 1.53 30.12
N GLU A 15 -8.72 0.24 29.98
CA GLU A 15 -7.82 -0.47 30.88
C GLU A 15 -6.33 -0.35 30.48
N MET A 16 -5.99 0.61 29.58
CA MET A 16 -4.60 0.90 29.26
C MET A 16 -3.89 1.51 30.47
N GLU A 17 -2.67 1.02 30.71
CA GLU A 17 -1.74 1.60 31.67
C GLU A 17 -0.65 2.44 30.96
N ILE A 18 0.15 3.16 31.71
CA ILE A 18 1.28 3.96 31.20
C ILE A 18 2.16 3.14 30.23
N ALA A 19 2.48 1.88 30.60
CA ALA A 19 3.25 0.99 29.76
C ALA A 19 2.61 0.79 28.36
N ASP A 20 1.30 0.68 28.28
CA ASP A 20 0.62 0.42 27.02
C ASP A 20 0.62 1.63 26.08
N VAL A 21 0.50 2.85 26.63
CA VAL A 21 0.62 4.09 25.87
C VAL A 21 2.05 4.30 25.39
N VAL A 22 3.05 4.08 26.24
CA VAL A 22 4.45 4.16 25.82
C VAL A 22 4.77 3.11 24.76
N LYS A 23 4.18 1.90 24.86
CA LYS A 23 4.29 0.87 23.82
C LYS A 23 3.66 1.30 22.50
N LEU A 24 2.51 1.96 22.52
CA LEU A 24 1.87 2.53 21.32
C LEU A 24 2.83 3.51 20.62
N ILE A 25 3.41 4.44 21.38
CA ILE A 25 4.39 5.41 20.88
C ILE A 25 5.62 4.69 20.34
N TYR A 26 6.17 3.72 21.09
CA TYR A 26 7.31 2.91 20.64
C TYR A 26 7.03 2.23 19.30
N GLN A 27 5.88 1.58 19.18
CA GLN A 27 5.47 0.88 17.95
C GLN A 27 5.27 1.83 16.77
N SER A 28 4.74 3.02 17.03
CA SER A 28 4.58 4.04 15.98
C SER A 28 5.93 4.56 15.45
N GLU A 29 7.00 4.49 16.24
CA GLU A 29 8.33 4.97 15.85
C GLU A 29 9.23 3.83 15.35
N PHE A 30 9.29 2.73 16.07
CA PHE A 30 10.25 1.65 15.83
C PHE A 30 9.63 0.41 15.15
N GLY A 31 8.30 0.35 15.02
CA GLY A 31 7.62 -0.83 14.50
C GLY A 31 7.84 -2.08 15.34
N GLY A 32 7.86 -3.23 14.70
CA GLY A 32 8.03 -4.54 15.33
C GLY A 32 9.30 -5.29 14.90
N GLY A 33 10.27 -4.61 14.28
CA GLY A 33 11.44 -5.23 13.63
C GLY A 33 12.30 -6.09 14.55
N HIS A 34 12.37 -5.77 15.85
CA HIS A 34 13.07 -6.56 16.86
C HIS A 34 12.56 -8.01 17.01
N MET A 35 11.34 -8.30 16.54
CA MET A 35 10.77 -9.64 16.57
C MET A 35 11.24 -10.53 15.41
N ILE A 36 11.96 -9.98 14.43
CA ILE A 36 12.33 -10.64 13.19
C ILE A 36 13.79 -11.06 13.24
N LYS A 37 14.07 -12.35 13.42
CA LYS A 37 15.42 -12.92 13.24
C LYS A 37 15.73 -13.14 11.76
N ASN A 38 14.77 -13.72 11.05
CA ASN A 38 14.77 -13.88 9.59
C ASN A 38 13.32 -14.11 9.13
N PRO A 39 13.01 -13.92 7.83
CA PRO A 39 11.64 -14.02 7.31
C PRO A 39 10.98 -15.38 7.56
N LYS A 40 11.73 -16.49 7.50
CA LYS A 40 11.20 -17.84 7.71
C LYS A 40 10.79 -18.05 9.16
N ALA A 41 11.66 -17.74 10.12
CA ALA A 41 11.33 -17.83 11.55
C ALA A 41 10.18 -16.90 11.95
N SER A 42 10.06 -15.72 11.29
CA SER A 42 8.93 -14.82 11.47
C SER A 42 7.62 -15.45 11.03
N LEU A 43 7.61 -16.12 9.87
CA LEU A 43 6.44 -16.85 9.35
C LEU A 43 6.05 -18.03 10.26
N GLU A 44 7.01 -18.84 10.68
CA GLU A 44 6.78 -19.96 11.59
C GLU A 44 6.17 -19.53 12.93
N ARG A 45 6.63 -18.38 13.45
CA ARG A 45 6.06 -17.78 14.64
C ARG A 45 4.65 -17.27 14.40
N LEU A 46 4.40 -16.56 13.29
CA LEU A 46 3.07 -16.08 12.92
C LEU A 46 2.08 -17.23 12.79
N THR A 47 2.48 -18.32 12.13
CA THR A 47 1.64 -19.50 11.94
C THR A 47 1.23 -20.12 13.28
N ARG A 48 2.18 -20.25 14.22
CA ARG A 48 1.86 -20.76 15.57
C ARG A 48 0.89 -19.84 16.31
N GLU A 49 1.13 -18.54 16.30
CA GLU A 49 0.25 -17.57 16.97
C GLU A 49 -1.17 -17.58 16.40
N CYS A 50 -1.34 -17.78 15.09
CA CYS A 50 -2.66 -17.91 14.49
C CYS A 50 -3.34 -19.25 14.84
N GLN A 51 -2.58 -20.34 14.93
CA GLN A 51 -3.10 -21.66 15.34
C GLN A 51 -3.49 -21.70 16.82
N GLU A 52 -2.75 -21.00 17.68
CA GLU A 52 -3.03 -20.89 19.12
C GLU A 52 -4.19 -19.93 19.42
N ALA A 53 -4.51 -19.04 18.47
CA ALA A 53 -5.66 -18.17 18.61
C ALA A 53 -6.95 -18.98 18.52
N ASP A 54 -7.70 -19.03 19.65
CA ASP A 54 -9.00 -19.69 19.69
C ASP A 54 -9.98 -18.97 18.75
N VAL A 55 -10.16 -19.55 17.57
CA VAL A 55 -11.02 -19.01 16.50
C VAL A 55 -12.24 -19.91 16.39
N ASP A 56 -13.36 -19.42 16.90
CA ASP A 56 -14.65 -20.09 16.72
C ASP A 56 -14.99 -20.16 15.21
N ALA A 57 -15.22 -21.38 14.71
CA ALA A 57 -15.53 -21.60 13.31
C ALA A 57 -16.84 -20.93 12.86
N LEU A 58 -17.78 -20.73 13.79
CA LEU A 58 -19.09 -20.11 13.54
C LEU A 58 -19.09 -18.59 13.68
N GLN A 59 -18.07 -18.01 14.33
CA GLN A 59 -17.96 -16.58 14.52
C GLN A 59 -17.31 -15.91 13.30
N GLU A 60 -17.90 -14.80 12.84
CA GLU A 60 -17.26 -13.92 11.86
C GLU A 60 -16.16 -13.10 12.51
N TYR A 61 -14.98 -13.10 11.87
CA TYR A 61 -13.85 -12.25 12.24
C TYR A 61 -13.57 -11.32 11.05
N PRO A 62 -14.02 -10.06 11.10
CA PRO A 62 -13.74 -9.12 10.04
C PRO A 62 -12.25 -8.83 9.96
N LEU A 63 -11.80 -8.42 8.79
CA LEU A 63 -10.43 -7.94 8.59
C LEU A 63 -10.27 -6.61 9.31
N CYS A 64 -9.59 -6.63 10.46
CA CYS A 64 -9.49 -5.50 11.36
C CYS A 64 -8.05 -5.00 11.50
N TRP A 65 -7.92 -3.68 11.54
CA TRP A 65 -6.67 -3.00 11.83
C TRP A 65 -6.94 -1.63 12.48
N GLU A 66 -5.91 -1.05 13.10
CA GLU A 66 -5.99 0.29 13.70
C GLU A 66 -4.73 1.09 13.42
N LYS A 67 -4.87 2.40 13.23
CA LYS A 67 -3.74 3.34 13.08
C LYS A 67 -3.10 3.61 14.44
N ILE A 68 -1.76 3.66 14.46
CA ILE A 68 -0.99 3.97 15.68
C ILE A 68 -0.08 5.20 15.54
N GLY A 69 -0.22 5.93 14.44
CA GLY A 69 0.61 7.09 14.12
C GLY A 69 1.82 6.74 13.26
N ASN A 70 2.50 7.80 12.77
CA ASN A 70 3.68 7.69 11.91
C ASN A 70 3.52 6.72 10.73
N HIS A 71 2.34 6.75 10.09
CA HIS A 71 1.95 5.86 8.98
C HIS A 71 2.12 4.37 9.31
N MET A 72 1.90 4.00 10.58
CA MET A 72 1.95 2.63 11.06
C MET A 72 0.58 2.22 11.60
N GLY A 73 0.31 0.91 11.58
CA GLY A 73 -0.89 0.36 12.20
C GLY A 73 -0.69 -1.04 12.72
N ARG A 74 -1.64 -1.47 13.55
CA ARG A 74 -1.75 -2.84 14.08
C ARG A 74 -2.75 -3.61 13.24
N LEU A 75 -2.28 -4.64 12.54
CA LEU A 75 -3.10 -5.61 11.84
C LEU A 75 -3.41 -6.76 12.79
N PHE A 76 -4.68 -6.94 13.15
CA PHE A 76 -5.11 -7.98 14.07
C PHE A 76 -5.06 -9.36 13.43
N LEU A 77 -4.63 -10.37 14.20
CA LEU A 77 -4.36 -11.70 13.69
C LEU A 77 -5.54 -12.68 13.85
N LYS A 78 -6.48 -12.41 14.78
CA LYS A 78 -7.60 -13.30 15.00
C LYS A 78 -8.47 -13.41 13.75
N GLY A 79 -8.59 -14.61 13.19
CA GLY A 79 -9.33 -14.86 11.94
C GLY A 79 -8.67 -14.34 10.65
N ILE A 80 -7.42 -13.86 10.71
CA ILE A 80 -6.72 -13.25 9.56
C ILE A 80 -6.61 -14.19 8.36
N GLU A 81 -6.46 -15.51 8.59
CA GLU A 81 -6.31 -16.52 7.55
C GLU A 81 -7.54 -16.68 6.65
N ARG A 82 -8.70 -16.16 7.08
CA ARG A 82 -9.91 -16.10 6.26
C ARG A 82 -9.85 -15.04 5.18
N HIS A 83 -8.96 -14.07 5.34
CA HIS A 83 -8.84 -12.89 4.50
C HIS A 83 -7.52 -12.85 3.73
N LEU A 84 -6.41 -13.15 4.39
CA LEU A 84 -5.05 -13.03 3.88
C LEU A 84 -4.27 -14.31 4.12
N LYS A 85 -3.36 -14.63 3.19
CA LYS A 85 -2.38 -15.69 3.41
C LYS A 85 -1.35 -15.24 4.44
N LEU A 86 -0.91 -16.14 5.30
CA LEU A 86 0.10 -15.83 6.32
C LEU A 86 1.42 -15.35 5.71
N ASP A 87 1.79 -15.87 4.53
CA ASP A 87 2.94 -15.36 3.78
C ASP A 87 2.79 -13.86 3.43
N THR A 88 1.61 -13.42 3.01
CA THR A 88 1.29 -12.02 2.71
C THR A 88 1.43 -11.16 3.95
N VAL A 89 0.82 -11.57 5.06
CA VAL A 89 0.93 -10.86 6.36
C VAL A 89 2.38 -10.78 6.84
N ASN A 90 3.11 -11.89 6.73
CA ASN A 90 4.52 -11.93 7.10
C ASN A 90 5.37 -11.01 6.23
N ARG A 91 5.10 -10.91 4.93
CA ARG A 91 5.80 -9.97 4.05
C ARG A 91 5.50 -8.51 4.40
N PHE A 92 4.25 -8.17 4.76
CA PHE A 92 3.95 -6.83 5.27
C PHE A 92 4.83 -6.49 6.47
N PHE A 93 4.91 -7.40 7.42
CA PHE A 93 5.66 -7.21 8.66
C PHE A 93 7.17 -7.09 8.40
N VAL A 94 7.75 -8.01 7.63
CA VAL A 94 9.19 -8.01 7.29
C VAL A 94 9.57 -6.77 6.49
N ASN A 95 8.80 -6.43 5.46
CA ASN A 95 9.06 -5.26 4.62
C ASN A 95 8.92 -3.95 5.40
N THR A 96 7.95 -3.87 6.32
CA THR A 96 7.80 -2.72 7.22
C THR A 96 9.06 -2.57 8.07
N ALA A 97 9.50 -3.64 8.71
CA ALA A 97 10.67 -3.61 9.58
C ALA A 97 11.97 -3.18 8.85
N GLN A 98 12.09 -3.52 7.56
CA GLN A 98 13.24 -3.11 6.75
C GLN A 98 13.22 -1.64 6.33
N LYS A 99 12.05 -1.01 6.30
CA LYS A 99 11.85 0.38 5.86
C LYS A 99 11.79 1.39 7.00
N VAL A 100 11.54 0.93 8.22
CA VAL A 100 11.44 1.83 9.38
C VAL A 100 12.78 2.54 9.59
N THR A 101 12.75 3.86 9.45
CA THR A 101 13.84 4.76 9.84
C THR A 101 13.46 5.41 11.16
N SER A 102 13.83 4.79 12.24
CA SER A 102 13.51 5.26 13.59
C SER A 102 14.65 6.06 14.22
N SER A 103 14.31 6.99 15.10
CA SER A 103 15.30 7.71 15.88
C SER A 103 14.86 7.88 17.33
N VAL A 104 15.82 7.76 18.25
CA VAL A 104 15.58 8.04 19.68
C VAL A 104 15.12 9.48 19.91
N PRO A 105 15.69 10.52 19.24
CA PRO A 105 15.18 11.87 19.36
C PRO A 105 13.70 12.02 18.99
N ALA A 106 13.24 11.46 17.87
CA ALA A 106 11.83 11.53 17.47
C ALA A 106 10.92 10.77 18.44
N PHE A 107 11.41 9.68 19.02
CA PHE A 107 10.70 8.97 20.09
C PHE A 107 10.58 9.82 21.36
N GLU A 108 11.65 10.49 21.78
CA GLU A 108 11.65 11.38 22.95
C GLU A 108 10.74 12.60 22.76
N GLU A 109 10.64 13.16 21.57
CA GLU A 109 9.66 14.21 21.26
C GLU A 109 8.23 13.74 21.54
N LYS A 110 7.89 12.51 21.13
CA LYS A 110 6.56 11.92 21.38
C LYS A 110 6.34 11.60 22.87
N LEU A 111 7.37 11.17 23.60
CA LEU A 111 7.28 10.98 25.06
C LEU A 111 7.09 12.30 25.79
N SER A 112 7.77 13.36 25.35
CA SER A 112 7.58 14.71 25.88
C SER A 112 6.17 15.22 25.64
N GLU A 113 5.58 14.90 24.49
CA GLU A 113 4.20 15.19 24.18
C GLU A 113 3.22 14.46 25.11
N LEU A 114 3.47 13.16 25.37
CA LEU A 114 2.72 12.38 26.36
C LEU A 114 2.74 13.03 27.76
N GLN A 115 3.93 13.48 28.19
CA GLN A 115 4.10 14.17 29.48
C GLN A 115 3.32 15.51 29.50
N ARG A 116 3.34 16.26 28.37
CA ARG A 116 2.56 17.51 28.25
C ARG A 116 1.06 17.24 28.40
N MET A 117 0.53 16.27 27.64
CA MET A 117 -0.89 15.88 27.70
C MET A 117 -1.33 15.48 29.12
N CYS A 118 -0.44 14.76 29.85
CA CYS A 118 -0.71 14.37 31.24
C CYS A 118 -0.82 15.59 32.15
N ARG A 119 0.12 16.55 32.06
CA ARG A 119 0.11 17.79 32.85
C ARG A 119 -1.10 18.69 32.54
N GLU A 120 -1.61 18.64 31.32
CA GLU A 120 -2.83 19.34 30.89
C GLU A 120 -4.12 18.65 31.37
N GLY A 121 -4.00 17.48 32.02
CA GLY A 121 -5.14 16.71 32.51
C GLY A 121 -5.98 16.04 31.44
N THR A 122 -5.42 15.87 30.23
CA THR A 122 -6.13 15.22 29.10
C THR A 122 -6.03 13.68 29.15
N LEU A 123 -5.20 13.13 30.04
CA LEU A 123 -4.99 11.70 30.21
C LEU A 123 -5.39 11.23 31.61
N PRO A 124 -5.85 9.99 31.76
CA PRO A 124 -6.30 9.43 33.04
C PRO A 124 -5.14 8.95 33.93
N PHE A 125 -3.91 9.46 33.73
CA PHE A 125 -2.74 9.02 34.44
C PHE A 125 -2.28 10.05 35.47
N ASP A 126 -1.73 9.54 36.55
CA ASP A 126 -0.98 10.38 37.51
C ASP A 126 0.33 10.83 36.89
N CYS A 127 0.61 12.16 36.91
CA CYS A 127 1.77 12.73 36.25
C CYS A 127 3.09 12.37 36.94
N GLU A 128 3.12 12.20 38.26
CA GLU A 128 4.32 11.82 38.98
C GLU A 128 4.66 10.35 38.68
N GLN A 129 3.65 9.48 38.60
CA GLN A 129 3.86 8.09 38.20
C GLN A 129 4.35 7.98 36.75
N LEU A 130 3.82 8.80 35.83
CA LEU A 130 4.29 8.82 34.44
C LEU A 130 5.74 9.29 34.38
N ASP A 131 6.10 10.38 35.06
CA ASP A 131 7.45 10.93 35.05
C ASP A 131 8.46 9.94 35.65
N GLU A 132 8.13 9.24 36.72
CA GLU A 132 8.97 8.22 37.33
C GLU A 132 9.12 7.00 36.44
N TRP A 133 8.02 6.53 35.81
CA TRP A 133 8.05 5.41 34.86
C TRP A 133 8.98 5.72 33.67
N LEU A 134 8.85 6.90 33.10
CA LEU A 134 9.69 7.34 31.96
C LEU A 134 11.16 7.53 32.37
N ARG A 135 11.43 8.05 33.59
CA ARG A 135 12.79 8.17 34.13
C ARG A 135 13.48 6.79 34.15
N VAL A 136 12.84 5.81 34.76
CA VAL A 136 13.37 4.44 34.85
C VAL A 136 13.55 3.80 33.46
N TYR A 137 12.62 4.05 32.56
CA TYR A 137 12.66 3.53 31.19
C TYR A 137 13.85 4.10 30.39
N ARG A 138 14.11 5.40 30.52
CA ARG A 138 15.27 6.09 29.92
C ARG A 138 16.60 5.57 30.49
N GLU A 139 16.70 5.46 31.79
CA GLU A 139 17.92 4.94 32.47
C GLU A 139 18.28 3.52 32.02
N ARG A 140 17.29 2.71 31.67
CA ARG A 140 17.48 1.35 31.16
C ARG A 140 17.75 1.29 29.65
N GLY A 141 17.83 2.43 28.95
CA GLY A 141 18.11 2.49 27.51
C GLY A 141 16.97 1.97 26.64
N TYR A 142 15.72 2.23 27.02
CA TYR A 142 14.50 1.88 26.27
C TYR A 142 14.35 0.37 25.99
N PRO A 143 14.39 -0.50 27.01
CA PRO A 143 14.25 -1.93 26.79
C PRO A 143 12.89 -2.28 26.19
N LEU A 144 12.87 -3.38 25.43
CA LEU A 144 11.62 -3.95 24.93
C LEU A 144 10.76 -4.49 26.08
N PHE A 145 9.47 -4.25 26.00
CA PHE A 145 8.51 -4.74 27.00
C PHE A 145 7.18 -5.17 26.36
N GLY A 146 6.44 -6.00 27.11
CA GLY A 146 5.10 -6.46 26.73
C GLY A 146 4.02 -5.43 27.06
N HIS A 147 2.79 -5.71 26.69
CA HIS A 147 1.63 -5.02 27.25
C HIS A 147 1.51 -5.25 28.74
N SER A 148 0.85 -4.35 29.46
CA SER A 148 0.52 -4.51 30.88
C SER A 148 -0.31 -5.79 31.10
N GLU A 149 -0.35 -6.26 32.33
CA GLU A 149 -1.15 -7.43 32.68
C GLU A 149 -2.65 -7.12 32.52
N SER A 150 -3.07 -5.92 32.94
CA SER A 150 -4.44 -5.43 32.75
C SER A 150 -4.83 -5.45 31.27
N PHE A 151 -4.05 -4.85 30.40
CA PHE A 151 -4.33 -4.82 28.96
C PHE A 151 -4.43 -6.21 28.36
N ARG A 152 -3.50 -7.10 28.70
CA ARG A 152 -3.52 -8.50 28.19
C ARG A 152 -4.74 -9.26 28.63
N ARG A 153 -5.19 -9.09 29.87
CA ARG A 153 -6.36 -9.76 30.44
C ARG A 153 -7.65 -9.30 29.77
N HIS A 154 -7.79 -7.98 29.51
CA HIS A 154 -9.02 -7.43 28.98
C HIS A 154 -9.12 -7.53 27.46
N TYR A 155 -8.00 -7.36 26.74
CA TYR A 155 -8.03 -7.18 25.29
C TYR A 155 -7.37 -8.29 24.48
N HIS A 156 -6.65 -9.22 25.12
CA HIS A 156 -6.00 -10.36 24.46
C HIS A 156 -5.25 -9.96 23.16
N PRO A 157 -4.32 -9.00 23.20
CA PRO A 157 -3.74 -8.40 22.02
C PRO A 157 -2.98 -9.42 21.16
N SER A 158 -3.41 -9.57 19.91
CA SER A 158 -2.78 -10.41 18.92
C SER A 158 -2.75 -9.65 17.57
N TYR A 159 -1.59 -9.11 17.20
CA TYR A 159 -1.44 -8.26 16.02
C TYR A 159 0.00 -8.22 15.49
N ARG A 160 0.15 -7.70 14.26
CA ARG A 160 1.44 -7.26 13.68
C ARG A 160 1.42 -5.76 13.43
N VAL A 161 2.52 -5.11 13.73
CA VAL A 161 2.72 -3.71 13.36
C VAL A 161 3.25 -3.66 11.94
N VAL A 162 2.48 -3.02 11.06
CA VAL A 162 2.77 -2.93 9.62
C VAL A 162 2.61 -1.49 9.12
N SER A 163 3.24 -1.17 7.97
CA SER A 163 3.08 0.13 7.32
C SER A 163 1.64 0.39 6.91
N GLY A 164 1.20 1.62 7.03
CA GLY A 164 -0.06 2.12 6.49
C GLY A 164 -0.22 1.83 5.00
N ASP A 165 0.89 1.81 4.25
CA ASP A 165 0.89 1.45 2.84
C ASP A 165 0.16 0.13 2.56
N TYR A 166 0.35 -0.89 3.40
CA TYR A 166 -0.32 -2.18 3.25
C TYR A 166 -1.76 -2.14 3.74
N LEU A 167 -2.02 -1.36 4.78
CA LEU A 167 -3.36 -1.26 5.40
C LEU A 167 -4.33 -0.49 4.51
N GLU A 168 -3.88 0.53 3.82
CA GLU A 168 -4.69 1.30 2.86
C GLU A 168 -5.18 0.45 1.68
N TYR A 169 -4.38 -0.55 1.27
CA TYR A 169 -4.73 -1.47 0.18
C TYR A 169 -5.06 -2.88 0.65
N ILE A 170 -5.39 -3.06 1.95
CA ILE A 170 -5.56 -4.38 2.54
C ILE A 170 -6.65 -5.21 1.88
N GLU A 171 -7.74 -4.56 1.44
CA GLU A 171 -8.82 -5.21 0.69
C GLU A 171 -8.34 -5.75 -0.65
N LEU A 172 -7.50 -5.01 -1.36
CA LEU A 172 -6.89 -5.47 -2.60
C LEU A 172 -6.02 -6.71 -2.36
N PHE A 173 -5.18 -6.70 -1.32
CA PHE A 173 -4.38 -7.86 -0.96
C PHE A 173 -5.26 -9.07 -0.62
N SER A 174 -6.38 -8.85 0.07
CA SER A 174 -7.36 -9.90 0.39
C SER A 174 -8.00 -10.47 -0.89
N VAL A 175 -8.37 -9.62 -1.85
CA VAL A 175 -8.92 -10.07 -3.14
C VAL A 175 -7.88 -10.87 -3.91
N ILE A 176 -6.64 -10.38 -4.02
CA ILE A 176 -5.54 -11.07 -4.71
C ILE A 176 -5.28 -12.44 -4.05
N ASP A 177 -5.18 -12.50 -2.72
CA ASP A 177 -4.91 -13.76 -2.02
C ASP A 177 -6.02 -14.80 -2.21
N ARG A 178 -7.28 -14.36 -2.27
CA ARG A 178 -8.42 -15.24 -2.58
C ARG A 178 -8.44 -15.71 -4.03
N SER A 179 -8.04 -14.84 -4.97
CA SER A 179 -7.99 -15.16 -6.40
C SER A 179 -6.84 -16.11 -6.74
N PHE A 180 -5.78 -16.15 -5.94
CA PHE A 180 -4.69 -17.10 -6.14
C PHE A 180 -5.11 -18.51 -5.74
N LYS A 181 -5.53 -19.29 -6.71
CA LYS A 181 -5.56 -20.74 -6.58
C LYS A 181 -4.16 -21.32 -6.80
N ALA A 182 -3.97 -22.58 -6.39
CA ALA A 182 -2.71 -23.25 -6.67
C ALA A 182 -2.41 -23.22 -8.18
N GLU A 183 -1.21 -22.78 -8.56
CA GLU A 183 -0.68 -22.71 -9.94
C GLU A 183 -1.37 -21.71 -10.90
N GLU A 184 -2.42 -21.03 -10.52
CA GLU A 184 -3.03 -19.99 -11.37
C GLU A 184 -2.21 -18.70 -11.36
N GLN A 185 -2.10 -18.09 -12.54
CA GLN A 185 -1.53 -16.78 -12.73
C GLN A 185 -2.65 -15.74 -12.75
N LEU A 186 -2.42 -14.61 -12.12
CA LEU A 186 -3.36 -13.48 -12.08
C LEU A 186 -2.78 -12.33 -12.91
N THR A 187 -3.58 -11.77 -13.80
CA THR A 187 -3.26 -10.57 -14.57
C THR A 187 -4.17 -9.44 -14.14
N ILE A 188 -3.61 -8.36 -13.61
CA ILE A 188 -4.36 -7.20 -13.14
C ILE A 188 -4.00 -5.94 -13.90
N ALA A 189 -4.98 -5.04 -14.08
CA ALA A 189 -4.76 -3.69 -14.57
C ALA A 189 -4.87 -2.69 -13.43
N ILE A 190 -4.01 -1.66 -13.44
CA ILE A 190 -4.10 -0.51 -12.55
C ILE A 190 -4.18 0.74 -13.41
N ASP A 191 -5.39 1.28 -13.55
CA ASP A 191 -5.67 2.51 -14.28
C ASP A 191 -6.00 3.66 -13.31
N GLY A 192 -6.22 4.85 -13.83
CA GLY A 192 -6.58 6.02 -13.04
C GLY A 192 -5.79 7.26 -13.40
N ARG A 193 -6.11 8.35 -12.73
CA ARG A 193 -5.56 9.68 -13.01
C ARG A 193 -4.05 9.74 -12.89
N CYS A 194 -3.39 10.55 -13.71
CA CYS A 194 -1.96 10.81 -13.54
C CYS A 194 -1.68 11.39 -12.14
N GLY A 195 -0.59 10.95 -11.53
CA GLY A 195 -0.26 11.33 -10.14
C GLY A 195 -0.98 10.54 -9.04
N SER A 196 -1.91 9.62 -9.37
CA SER A 196 -2.66 8.82 -8.39
C SER A 196 -1.88 7.69 -7.70
N GLY A 197 -0.64 7.43 -8.09
CA GLY A 197 0.20 6.43 -7.42
C GLY A 197 0.18 5.03 -8.06
N LYS A 198 -0.29 4.86 -9.30
CA LYS A 198 -0.34 3.57 -10.03
C LYS A 198 0.98 2.79 -9.96
N SER A 199 2.07 3.41 -10.39
CA SER A 199 3.39 2.77 -10.38
C SER A 199 3.91 2.49 -8.96
N TRP A 200 3.48 3.27 -7.97
CA TRP A 200 3.78 3.02 -6.56
C TRP A 200 3.04 1.78 -6.06
N LEU A 201 1.74 1.64 -6.38
CA LEU A 201 0.97 0.45 -6.03
C LEU A 201 1.54 -0.81 -6.72
N ALA A 202 1.92 -0.73 -7.99
CA ALA A 202 2.57 -1.84 -8.67
C ALA A 202 3.88 -2.28 -7.98
N ARG A 203 4.69 -1.32 -7.50
CA ARG A 203 5.87 -1.62 -6.69
C ARG A 203 5.54 -2.22 -5.33
N LEU A 204 4.48 -1.74 -4.67
CA LEU A 204 4.02 -2.29 -3.39
C LEU A 204 3.63 -3.76 -3.55
N LEU A 205 2.85 -4.10 -4.58
CA LEU A 205 2.47 -5.47 -4.93
C LEU A 205 3.69 -6.34 -5.24
N SER A 206 4.66 -5.80 -5.98
CA SER A 206 5.91 -6.50 -6.31
C SER A 206 6.79 -6.81 -5.09
N GLY A 207 6.65 -6.03 -4.02
CA GLY A 207 7.30 -6.29 -2.71
C GLY A 207 6.67 -7.46 -1.95
N VAL A 208 5.42 -7.81 -2.28
CA VAL A 208 4.67 -8.86 -1.57
C VAL A 208 4.59 -10.15 -2.38
N TYR A 209 4.33 -10.06 -3.68
CA TYR A 209 4.14 -11.21 -4.56
C TYR A 209 5.28 -11.38 -5.57
N PRO A 210 5.55 -12.61 -6.03
CA PRO A 210 6.29 -12.82 -7.28
C PRO A 210 5.53 -12.14 -8.42
N CYS A 211 5.98 -10.96 -8.83
CA CYS A 211 5.26 -10.05 -9.72
C CYS A 211 6.11 -9.65 -10.91
N SER A 212 5.47 -9.48 -12.07
CA SER A 212 6.01 -8.80 -13.25
C SER A 212 5.15 -7.59 -13.55
N VAL A 213 5.75 -6.51 -14.03
CA VAL A 213 5.04 -5.25 -14.30
C VAL A 213 5.29 -4.85 -15.74
N VAL A 214 4.22 -4.41 -16.42
CA VAL A 214 4.23 -3.74 -17.73
C VAL A 214 3.71 -2.34 -17.53
N HIS A 215 4.44 -1.35 -18.04
CA HIS A 215 4.08 0.06 -17.92
C HIS A 215 3.46 0.57 -19.21
N MET A 216 2.25 1.13 -19.15
CA MET A 216 1.60 1.73 -20.32
C MET A 216 2.38 2.92 -20.87
N ASP A 217 3.14 3.60 -20.03
CA ASP A 217 4.01 4.71 -20.45
C ASP A 217 5.11 4.27 -21.44
N ASP A 218 5.46 2.98 -21.49
CA ASP A 218 6.37 2.42 -22.49
C ASP A 218 5.76 2.32 -23.90
N PHE A 219 4.44 2.60 -24.03
CA PHE A 219 3.67 2.46 -25.25
C PHE A 219 3.12 3.77 -25.83
N PHE A 220 3.77 4.91 -25.58
CA PHE A 220 3.41 6.13 -26.27
C PHE A 220 3.76 6.09 -27.76
N LEU A 221 3.01 6.85 -28.56
CA LEU A 221 3.24 6.99 -30.01
C LEU A 221 4.61 7.57 -30.31
N ARG A 222 5.26 7.01 -31.33
CA ARG A 222 6.43 7.62 -31.96
C ARG A 222 6.02 8.88 -32.74
N PRO A 223 6.92 9.84 -32.97
CA PRO A 223 6.61 11.10 -33.67
C PRO A 223 5.88 10.90 -35.01
N GLU A 224 6.31 9.92 -35.80
CA GLU A 224 5.74 9.61 -37.11
C GLU A 224 4.30 9.07 -37.08
N GLN A 225 3.86 8.57 -35.92
CA GLN A 225 2.51 8.05 -35.71
C GLN A 225 1.52 9.13 -35.21
N ARG A 226 2.01 10.33 -34.85
CA ARG A 226 1.21 11.40 -34.22
C ARG A 226 0.52 12.26 -35.26
N THR A 227 -0.34 11.67 -36.12
CA THR A 227 -1.17 12.43 -37.02
C THR A 227 -2.28 13.17 -36.23
N GLU A 228 -2.85 14.24 -36.84
CA GLU A 228 -3.93 14.98 -36.21
C GLU A 228 -5.16 14.09 -35.96
N GLU A 229 -5.45 13.20 -36.90
CA GLU A 229 -6.55 12.24 -36.78
C GLU A 229 -6.32 11.30 -35.61
N ARG A 230 -5.11 10.74 -35.48
CA ARG A 230 -4.76 9.81 -34.40
C ARG A 230 -4.83 10.49 -33.03
N LEU A 231 -4.34 11.72 -32.92
CA LEU A 231 -4.36 12.47 -31.66
C LEU A 231 -5.74 12.99 -31.24
N LYS A 232 -6.71 12.99 -32.16
CA LYS A 232 -8.12 13.28 -31.87
C LYS A 232 -8.88 12.04 -31.38
N GLU A 233 -8.33 10.85 -31.58
CA GLU A 233 -8.94 9.64 -31.04
C GLU A 233 -8.81 9.60 -29.51
N ILE A 234 -9.81 9.06 -28.84
CA ILE A 234 -9.79 8.87 -27.39
C ILE A 234 -8.72 7.82 -27.04
N GLY A 235 -7.77 8.19 -26.19
CA GLY A 235 -6.57 7.36 -25.92
C GLY A 235 -5.63 7.24 -27.12
N GLY A 236 -5.77 8.09 -28.12
CA GLY A 236 -5.00 8.05 -29.36
C GLY A 236 -3.51 8.40 -29.21
N ASN A 237 -3.07 8.85 -28.03
CA ASN A 237 -1.67 9.07 -27.69
C ASN A 237 -0.89 7.79 -27.36
N VAL A 238 -1.58 6.65 -27.24
CA VAL A 238 -0.98 5.33 -26.95
C VAL A 238 -0.88 4.49 -28.23
N ASP A 239 0.23 3.84 -28.44
CA ASP A 239 0.47 2.84 -29.51
C ASP A 239 -0.23 1.52 -29.15
N ARG A 240 -1.56 1.54 -29.29
CA ARG A 240 -2.42 0.40 -28.95
C ARG A 240 -2.10 -0.82 -29.77
N GLU A 241 -1.71 -0.62 -31.02
CA GLU A 241 -1.36 -1.66 -31.97
C GLU A 241 -0.11 -2.42 -31.49
N ARG A 242 0.89 -1.68 -31.04
CA ARG A 242 2.11 -2.26 -30.47
C ARG A 242 1.86 -2.99 -29.16
N PHE A 243 1.02 -2.43 -28.27
CA PHE A 243 0.63 -3.13 -27.04
C PHE A 243 -0.13 -4.42 -27.34
N LEU A 244 -1.04 -4.41 -28.31
CA LEU A 244 -1.76 -5.61 -28.73
C LEU A 244 -0.84 -6.69 -29.28
N GLU A 245 0.18 -6.33 -30.06
CA GLU A 245 1.12 -7.28 -30.65
C GLU A 245 2.13 -7.81 -29.65
N GLU A 246 2.77 -6.92 -28.89
CA GLU A 246 3.90 -7.27 -28.05
C GLU A 246 3.51 -7.78 -26.64
N VAL A 247 2.31 -7.43 -26.15
CA VAL A 247 1.85 -7.81 -24.80
C VAL A 247 0.56 -8.64 -24.86
N ALA A 248 -0.51 -8.12 -25.46
CA ALA A 248 -1.82 -8.75 -25.38
C ALA A 248 -1.85 -10.12 -26.08
N ARG A 249 -1.36 -10.20 -27.31
CA ARG A 249 -1.32 -11.45 -28.09
C ARG A 249 -0.46 -12.55 -27.43
N PRO A 250 0.74 -12.28 -26.91
CA PRO A 250 1.48 -13.24 -26.09
C PRO A 250 0.71 -13.74 -24.85
N LEU A 251 0.01 -12.85 -24.16
CA LEU A 251 -0.79 -13.20 -22.98
C LEU A 251 -1.97 -14.13 -23.37
N MET A 252 -2.71 -13.76 -24.41
CA MET A 252 -3.84 -14.57 -24.93
C MET A 252 -3.40 -15.96 -25.38
N ASN A 253 -2.19 -16.06 -25.94
CA ASN A 253 -1.61 -17.32 -26.37
C ASN A 253 -0.95 -18.14 -25.23
N GLY A 254 -1.11 -17.71 -23.97
CA GLY A 254 -0.58 -18.42 -22.79
C GLY A 254 0.95 -18.46 -22.70
N ARG A 255 1.67 -17.53 -23.37
CA ARG A 255 3.12 -17.53 -23.36
C ARG A 255 3.64 -17.22 -21.95
N LYS A 256 4.65 -17.99 -21.51
CA LYS A 256 5.30 -17.81 -20.21
C LYS A 256 6.28 -16.63 -20.17
N SER A 257 6.68 -16.15 -21.34
CA SER A 257 7.53 -14.96 -21.47
C SER A 257 7.26 -14.26 -22.80
N PHE A 258 7.45 -12.98 -22.79
CA PHE A 258 7.36 -12.13 -23.98
C PHE A 258 8.32 -10.95 -23.87
N GLU A 259 8.45 -10.19 -24.93
CA GLU A 259 9.37 -9.06 -25.03
C GLU A 259 8.67 -7.91 -25.72
N TYR A 260 8.88 -6.70 -25.20
CA TYR A 260 8.39 -5.47 -25.82
C TYR A 260 9.43 -4.37 -25.80
N GLN A 261 9.34 -3.40 -26.71
CA GLN A 261 10.25 -2.28 -26.76
C GLN A 261 9.74 -1.12 -25.92
N ARG A 262 10.63 -0.50 -25.13
CA ARG A 262 10.31 0.70 -24.35
C ARG A 262 10.37 1.94 -25.23
N TYR A 263 9.36 2.78 -25.14
CA TYR A 263 9.40 4.11 -25.72
C TYR A 263 10.01 5.12 -24.74
N ASP A 264 11.05 5.82 -25.17
CA ASP A 264 11.69 6.90 -24.40
C ASP A 264 11.09 8.26 -24.81
N CYS A 265 10.31 8.86 -23.92
CA CYS A 265 9.65 10.16 -24.17
C CYS A 265 10.63 11.32 -24.34
N VAL A 266 11.83 11.27 -23.75
CA VAL A 266 12.85 12.31 -23.88
C VAL A 266 13.54 12.19 -25.24
N ARG A 267 13.93 10.96 -25.61
CA ARG A 267 14.59 10.69 -26.90
C ARG A 267 13.60 10.55 -28.07
N GLN A 268 12.31 10.47 -27.78
CA GLN A 268 11.21 10.28 -28.73
C GLN A 268 11.41 9.08 -29.67
N LYS A 269 11.91 7.97 -29.17
CA LYS A 269 12.16 6.74 -29.94
C LYS A 269 12.05 5.49 -29.09
N LEU A 270 11.89 4.36 -29.77
CA LEU A 270 12.03 3.06 -29.13
C LEU A 270 13.51 2.84 -28.74
N THR A 271 13.70 2.27 -27.55
CA THR A 271 15.02 2.04 -26.97
C THR A 271 15.20 0.57 -26.58
N ASP A 272 15.31 0.30 -25.29
CA ASP A 272 15.63 -1.02 -24.78
C ASP A 272 14.47 -2.00 -24.95
N SER A 273 14.80 -3.26 -25.18
CA SER A 273 13.84 -4.34 -25.11
C SER A 273 13.66 -4.82 -23.68
N VAL A 274 12.40 -4.91 -23.25
CA VAL A 274 12.00 -5.38 -21.91
C VAL A 274 11.53 -6.82 -22.02
N LYS A 275 12.30 -7.75 -21.40
CA LYS A 275 11.88 -9.15 -21.27
C LYS A 275 11.00 -9.33 -20.05
N VAL A 276 9.77 -9.75 -20.28
CA VAL A 276 8.81 -10.05 -19.22
C VAL A 276 8.71 -11.56 -19.04
N GLN A 277 9.16 -12.02 -17.88
CA GLN A 277 8.90 -13.40 -17.44
C GLN A 277 7.58 -13.39 -16.67
N ARG A 278 6.56 -14.06 -17.17
CA ARG A 278 5.25 -14.12 -16.52
C ARG A 278 5.37 -14.85 -15.19
N LYS A 279 5.27 -14.09 -14.10
CA LYS A 279 5.27 -14.61 -12.73
C LYS A 279 3.85 -14.91 -12.27
N LYS A 280 3.66 -15.23 -10.99
CA LYS A 280 2.35 -15.52 -10.42
C LYS A 280 1.38 -14.34 -10.55
N LEU A 281 1.88 -13.10 -10.38
CA LEU A 281 1.16 -11.87 -10.62
C LEU A 281 1.76 -11.12 -11.81
N LEU A 282 0.95 -10.73 -12.77
CA LEU A 282 1.29 -9.77 -13.82
C LEU A 282 0.45 -8.51 -13.62
N VAL A 283 1.12 -7.38 -13.52
CA VAL A 283 0.48 -6.07 -13.40
C VAL A 283 0.71 -5.28 -14.67
N VAL A 284 -0.34 -4.77 -15.28
CA VAL A 284 -0.27 -3.75 -16.33
C VAL A 284 -0.74 -2.44 -15.69
N GLU A 285 0.16 -1.45 -15.57
CA GLU A 285 -0.17 -0.19 -14.90
C GLU A 285 0.05 1.02 -15.80
N GLY A 286 -0.79 1.99 -15.61
CA GLY A 286 -0.74 3.29 -16.29
C GLY A 286 -2.10 3.72 -16.79
N THR A 287 -2.26 5.01 -17.07
CA THR A 287 -3.46 5.52 -17.73
C THR A 287 -3.63 4.83 -19.08
N TYR A 288 -4.84 4.47 -19.43
CA TYR A 288 -5.24 3.68 -20.60
C TYR A 288 -5.02 2.15 -20.49
N SER A 289 -4.55 1.62 -19.36
CA SER A 289 -4.39 0.17 -19.19
C SER A 289 -5.73 -0.58 -19.26
N CYS A 290 -6.82 0.02 -18.80
CA CYS A 290 -8.17 -0.54 -18.87
C CYS A 290 -8.94 -0.22 -20.17
N HIS A 291 -8.25 0.27 -21.22
CA HIS A 291 -8.89 0.55 -22.49
C HIS A 291 -9.70 -0.66 -22.99
N PRO A 292 -10.92 -0.49 -23.56
CA PRO A 292 -11.80 -1.59 -23.97
C PRO A 292 -11.14 -2.65 -24.84
N LEU A 293 -10.16 -2.28 -25.67
CA LEU A 293 -9.41 -3.22 -26.49
C LEU A 293 -8.61 -4.26 -25.68
N PHE A 294 -8.25 -3.95 -24.43
CA PHE A 294 -7.41 -4.82 -23.56
C PHE A 294 -8.16 -5.36 -22.35
N SER A 295 -9.32 -4.80 -22.04
CA SER A 295 -10.08 -5.07 -20.82
C SER A 295 -10.32 -6.56 -20.55
N HIS A 296 -10.46 -7.36 -21.61
CA HIS A 296 -10.65 -8.80 -21.56
C HIS A 296 -9.40 -9.62 -21.12
N LEU A 297 -8.23 -8.98 -21.02
CA LEU A 297 -6.98 -9.61 -20.60
C LEU A 297 -6.85 -9.73 -19.08
N TYR A 298 -7.64 -8.97 -18.34
CA TYR A 298 -7.46 -8.78 -16.91
C TYR A 298 -8.47 -9.56 -16.09
N ASP A 299 -7.96 -10.26 -15.09
CA ASP A 299 -8.76 -10.95 -14.07
C ASP A 299 -9.29 -9.96 -13.02
N LEU A 300 -8.61 -8.83 -12.85
CA LEU A 300 -8.98 -7.77 -11.90
C LEU A 300 -8.54 -6.41 -12.43
N LYS A 301 -9.45 -5.44 -12.39
CA LYS A 301 -9.21 -4.05 -12.81
C LYS A 301 -9.36 -3.11 -11.62
N ILE A 302 -8.36 -2.26 -11.44
CA ILE A 302 -8.25 -1.33 -10.31
C ILE A 302 -8.19 0.08 -10.86
N PHE A 303 -9.00 0.97 -10.29
CA PHE A 303 -8.97 2.40 -10.59
C PHE A 303 -8.43 3.18 -9.38
N LEU A 304 -7.36 3.95 -9.60
CA LEU A 304 -6.85 4.88 -8.58
C LEU A 304 -7.32 6.30 -8.90
N ASN A 305 -8.19 6.82 -8.05
CA ASN A 305 -8.61 8.21 -8.11
C ASN A 305 -7.72 9.09 -7.22
N ILE A 306 -7.64 10.36 -7.57
CA ILE A 306 -6.96 11.40 -6.79
C ILE A 306 -7.74 12.70 -6.95
N GLU A 307 -7.86 13.45 -5.87
CA GLU A 307 -8.47 14.77 -5.89
C GLU A 307 -7.62 15.74 -6.73
N SER A 308 -8.26 16.66 -7.47
CA SER A 308 -7.57 17.49 -8.47
C SER A 308 -6.52 18.44 -7.87
N GLY A 309 -6.70 18.89 -6.64
CA GLY A 309 -5.70 19.71 -5.92
C GLY A 309 -4.45 18.91 -5.60
N ALA A 310 -4.60 17.74 -5.00
CA ALA A 310 -3.53 16.81 -4.68
C ALA A 310 -2.80 16.31 -5.94
N GLN A 311 -3.54 16.06 -7.03
CA GLN A 311 -2.99 15.71 -8.33
C GLN A 311 -2.01 16.77 -8.84
N ARG A 312 -2.44 18.04 -8.84
CA ARG A 312 -1.61 19.17 -9.31
C ARG A 312 -0.37 19.36 -8.45
N GLU A 313 -0.51 19.26 -7.14
CA GLU A 313 0.61 19.35 -6.20
C GLU A 313 1.66 18.25 -6.45
N ARG A 314 1.23 17.01 -6.62
CA ARG A 314 2.13 15.90 -6.94
C ARG A 314 2.83 16.05 -8.27
N ILE A 315 2.11 16.49 -9.30
CA ILE A 315 2.70 16.76 -10.61
C ILE A 315 3.71 17.91 -10.51
N LEU A 316 3.37 19.00 -9.83
CA LEU A 316 4.28 20.12 -9.60
C LEU A 316 5.57 19.67 -8.91
N LYS A 317 5.46 18.92 -7.83
CA LYS A 317 6.61 18.42 -7.07
C LYS A 317 7.50 17.48 -7.89
N ARG A 318 6.90 16.64 -8.73
CA ARG A 318 7.62 15.62 -9.52
C ARG A 318 8.23 16.20 -10.81
N ASN A 319 7.53 17.07 -11.49
CA ASN A 319 7.81 17.46 -12.87
C ASN A 319 8.10 18.97 -13.07
N GLY A 320 7.84 19.80 -12.05
CA GLY A 320 8.00 21.26 -12.11
C GLY A 320 6.85 21.98 -12.82
N ASP A 321 6.86 23.31 -12.73
CA ASP A 321 5.76 24.18 -13.17
C ASP A 321 5.51 24.12 -14.69
N TYR A 322 6.57 24.08 -15.51
CA TYR A 322 6.42 23.97 -16.96
C TYR A 322 5.63 22.72 -17.36
N MET A 323 5.96 21.58 -16.79
CA MET A 323 5.28 20.32 -17.08
C MET A 323 3.86 20.32 -16.51
N LEU A 324 3.65 20.87 -15.31
CA LEU A 324 2.30 21.01 -14.73
C LEU A 324 1.35 21.72 -15.67
N ARG A 325 1.76 22.84 -16.28
CA ARG A 325 0.93 23.56 -17.28
C ARG A 325 0.55 22.68 -18.45
N ARG A 326 1.49 21.86 -18.94
CA ARG A 326 1.21 20.92 -20.03
C ARG A 326 0.26 19.80 -19.58
N PHE A 327 0.41 19.28 -18.36
CA PHE A 327 -0.54 18.31 -17.81
C PHE A 327 -1.96 18.88 -17.77
N ILE A 328 -2.12 20.11 -17.29
CA ILE A 328 -3.43 20.77 -17.18
C ILE A 328 -4.06 21.04 -18.56
N SER A 329 -3.25 21.48 -19.53
CA SER A 329 -3.77 21.89 -20.85
C SER A 329 -3.91 20.73 -21.86
N GLU A 330 -3.15 19.65 -21.72
CA GLU A 330 -3.08 18.60 -22.74
C GLU A 330 -3.51 17.21 -22.21
N TRP A 331 -2.89 16.73 -21.13
CA TRP A 331 -3.00 15.32 -20.75
C TRP A 331 -4.17 15.04 -19.81
N ILE A 332 -4.39 15.85 -18.79
CA ILE A 332 -5.52 15.68 -17.87
C ILE A 332 -6.86 15.72 -18.62
N PRO A 333 -7.12 16.67 -19.54
CA PRO A 333 -8.36 16.65 -20.32
C PRO A 333 -8.56 15.39 -21.14
N LYS A 334 -7.51 14.84 -21.76
CA LYS A 334 -7.57 13.58 -22.52
C LYS A 334 -7.81 12.36 -21.66
N GLU A 335 -7.22 12.33 -20.46
CA GLU A 335 -7.47 11.28 -19.48
C GLU A 335 -8.93 11.31 -19.01
N GLU A 336 -9.46 12.48 -18.66
CA GLU A 336 -10.86 12.64 -18.24
C GLU A 336 -11.84 12.26 -19.36
N GLU A 337 -11.57 12.65 -20.61
CA GLU A 337 -12.37 12.25 -21.77
C GLU A 337 -12.38 10.73 -21.95
N TYR A 338 -11.20 10.09 -21.78
CA TYR A 338 -11.06 8.63 -21.84
C TYR A 338 -11.87 7.95 -20.72
N PHE A 339 -11.76 8.41 -19.47
CA PHE A 339 -12.49 7.83 -18.36
C PHE A 339 -14.01 7.95 -18.54
N GLN A 340 -14.47 9.12 -18.99
CA GLN A 340 -15.90 9.38 -19.18
C GLN A 340 -16.48 8.60 -20.37
N THR A 341 -15.79 8.61 -21.51
CA THR A 341 -16.32 8.01 -22.73
C THR A 341 -16.44 6.49 -22.62
N PHE A 342 -15.47 5.85 -21.99
CA PHE A 342 -15.48 4.39 -21.86
C PHE A 342 -15.99 3.91 -20.51
N GLY A 343 -16.41 4.80 -19.60
CA GLY A 343 -16.88 4.41 -18.27
C GLY A 343 -15.83 3.61 -17.50
N ILE A 344 -14.54 4.02 -17.59
CA ILE A 344 -13.42 3.20 -17.10
C ILE A 344 -13.51 2.97 -15.60
N ARG A 345 -13.86 4.01 -14.84
CA ARG A 345 -14.00 3.91 -13.39
C ARG A 345 -15.06 2.89 -13.00
N GLU A 346 -16.21 2.97 -13.63
CA GLU A 346 -17.38 2.11 -13.38
C GLU A 346 -17.15 0.66 -13.86
N ALA A 347 -16.25 0.48 -14.83
CA ALA A 347 -15.87 -0.84 -15.34
C ALA A 347 -14.77 -1.51 -14.53
N CYS A 348 -14.18 -0.83 -13.54
CA CYS A 348 -13.18 -1.42 -12.64
C CYS A 348 -13.82 -2.13 -11.45
N ASP A 349 -13.19 -3.21 -11.00
CA ASP A 349 -13.68 -4.07 -9.92
C ASP A 349 -13.42 -3.45 -8.54
N ILE A 350 -12.34 -2.66 -8.42
CA ILE A 350 -11.97 -1.97 -7.19
C ILE A 350 -11.60 -0.52 -7.52
N ILE A 351 -12.14 0.40 -6.74
CA ILE A 351 -11.84 1.83 -6.84
C ILE A 351 -11.23 2.29 -5.52
N PHE A 352 -10.05 2.89 -5.60
CA PHE A 352 -9.45 3.57 -4.46
C PHE A 352 -9.59 5.08 -4.63
N GLU A 353 -10.25 5.70 -3.66
CA GLU A 353 -10.33 7.14 -3.53
C GLU A 353 -9.20 7.59 -2.61
N GLU A 354 -8.29 8.41 -3.10
CA GLU A 354 -7.32 9.02 -2.22
C GLU A 354 -8.01 10.12 -1.42
N THR A 355 -8.23 9.85 -0.13
CA THR A 355 -8.62 10.86 0.85
C THR A 355 -7.35 11.54 1.36
N THR A 356 -7.29 12.85 1.19
CA THR A 356 -6.26 13.75 1.74
C THR A 356 -6.07 13.57 3.25
#